data_c612ffb146f183163ed07dd8c5decdaa
#
_entry.id   c612ffb146f183163ed07dd8c5decdaa
#
_cell.length_a   1.000
_cell.length_b   1.000
_cell.length_c   1.000
_cell.angle_alpha   90.00
_cell.angle_beta   90.00
_cell.angle_gamma   90.00
#
_symmetry.space_group_name_H-M   'P 1'
#
loop_
_entity.id
_entity.type
_entity.pdbx_description
1 polymer ?
#
loop_
_entity_poly.entity_id
_entity_poly.type
_entity_poly.pdbx_seq_one_letter_code
_entity_poly.pdbx_strand_id
1 'polypeptide(L)'
;MKRNLILAMLCVLLCAAGLTTAQAATRAWLERNEVAVGESVILNIESDEATATPDLSPLMADFALEGQSNNHSVQWINGRQQSKTTYAVTIAPKRAGSLTVPALQVGSQQTQPLALQVSGAAAPTAADGSSGAFLETEVDDANPYVQQSVGVTMRLLYAVPLASGELDLDTPEGASLQRIGEDVQSTREVNGRRYNVVERKFLLIPERSGTLTIPGPRFVGRGAGGWMDDFLGGNSRELRANGAPKTLTVRAQPANAPQPWLPLRDLRMRYVAAPQSLR
;
A
#
# COMPACT_ATOMS: atom_id res chain seq x y z
N MET A 1 -5.55 34.59 -66.65
CA MET A 1 -4.92 35.08 -65.42
C MET A 1 -5.68 34.76 -64.12
N LYS A 2 -7.01 34.91 -64.03
CA LYS A 2 -7.80 34.63 -62.80
C LYS A 2 -7.78 33.16 -62.35
N ARG A 3 -7.75 32.16 -63.30
CA ARG A 3 -7.77 30.75 -63.02
C ARG A 3 -6.47 30.25 -62.36
N ASN A 4 -5.33 30.80 -62.75
CA ASN A 4 -4.03 30.44 -62.15
C ASN A 4 -3.83 31.08 -60.74
N LEU A 5 -4.47 32.24 -60.49
CA LEU A 5 -4.45 32.89 -59.17
C LEU A 5 -5.28 32.09 -58.14
N ILE A 6 -6.41 31.53 -58.57
CA ILE A 6 -7.26 30.68 -57.72
C ILE A 6 -6.55 29.36 -57.39
N LEU A 7 -5.86 28.76 -58.38
CA LEU A 7 -5.07 27.52 -58.18
C LEU A 7 -3.90 27.73 -57.21
N ALA A 8 -3.21 28.88 -57.32
CA ALA A 8 -2.11 29.23 -56.42
C ALA A 8 -2.60 29.49 -55.00
N MET A 9 -3.77 30.13 -54.84
CA MET A 9 -4.39 30.40 -53.54
C MET A 9 -4.88 29.07 -52.88
N LEU A 10 -5.38 28.11 -53.66
CA LEU A 10 -5.79 26.79 -53.17
C LEU A 10 -4.59 25.97 -52.71
N CYS A 11 -3.45 26.01 -53.40
CA CYS A 11 -2.23 25.33 -52.98
C CYS A 11 -1.63 25.89 -51.67
N VAL A 12 -1.69 27.20 -51.48
CA VAL A 12 -1.24 27.87 -50.23
C VAL A 12 -2.14 27.47 -49.05
N LEU A 13 -3.46 27.36 -49.29
CA LEU A 13 -4.40 26.92 -48.28
C LEU A 13 -4.22 25.43 -47.89
N LEU A 14 -3.89 24.58 -48.84
CA LEU A 14 -3.59 23.16 -48.59
C LEU A 14 -2.27 22.96 -47.82
N CYS A 15 -1.25 23.80 -48.05
CA CYS A 15 0.00 23.73 -47.32
C CYS A 15 -0.13 24.22 -45.87
N ALA A 16 -1.07 25.11 -45.55
CA ALA A 16 -1.31 25.61 -44.20
C ALA A 16 -2.05 24.57 -43.33
N ALA A 17 -2.75 23.60 -43.89
CA ALA A 17 -3.50 22.58 -43.14
C ALA A 17 -2.60 21.39 -42.66
N GLY A 18 -1.32 21.35 -43.03
CA GLY A 18 -0.41 20.21 -42.75
C GLY A 18 0.55 20.38 -41.59
N LEU A 19 0.53 21.51 -40.88
CA LEU A 19 1.37 21.69 -39.70
C LEU A 19 0.69 21.13 -38.44
N THR A 20 0.51 19.82 -38.39
CA THR A 20 0.34 19.13 -37.12
C THR A 20 1.68 19.24 -36.39
N THR A 21 1.80 20.17 -35.45
CA THR A 21 2.89 20.15 -34.48
C THR A 21 2.85 18.80 -33.79
N ALA A 22 3.87 17.97 -33.99
CA ALA A 22 4.11 16.81 -33.15
C ALA A 22 4.31 17.35 -31.74
N GLN A 23 3.24 17.39 -30.96
CA GLN A 23 3.28 17.82 -29.58
C GLN A 23 3.96 16.70 -28.83
N ALA A 24 5.10 16.99 -28.24
CA ALA A 24 5.78 16.10 -27.32
C ALA A 24 4.74 15.58 -26.32
N ALA A 25 4.63 14.26 -26.15
CA ALA A 25 3.48 13.70 -25.44
C ALA A 25 3.91 13.30 -24.03
N THR A 26 3.56 14.16 -23.05
CA THR A 26 3.59 13.73 -21.65
C THR A 26 2.38 12.86 -21.37
N ARG A 27 2.62 11.67 -20.83
CA ARG A 27 1.60 10.66 -20.54
C ARG A 27 1.68 10.25 -19.07
N ALA A 28 0.53 10.10 -18.43
CA ALA A 28 0.43 9.48 -17.12
C ALA A 28 -0.54 8.31 -17.13
N TRP A 29 -0.26 7.31 -16.27
CA TRP A 29 -1.15 6.18 -16.03
C TRP A 29 -0.91 5.59 -14.65
N LEU A 30 -1.93 4.98 -14.07
CA LEU A 30 -1.86 4.21 -12.84
C LEU A 30 -1.58 2.75 -13.17
N GLU A 31 -0.83 2.05 -12.32
CA GLU A 31 -0.63 0.60 -12.43
C GLU A 31 -1.96 -0.15 -12.30
N ARG A 32 -2.85 0.37 -11.45
CA ARG A 32 -4.24 -0.08 -11.26
C ARG A 32 -5.13 1.12 -10.93
N ASN A 33 -6.39 1.06 -11.30
CA ASN A 33 -7.37 2.13 -11.11
C ASN A 33 -8.33 1.89 -9.93
N GLU A 34 -8.11 0.79 -9.18
CA GLU A 34 -8.85 0.42 -7.98
C GLU A 34 -7.88 0.06 -6.87
N VAL A 35 -8.06 0.65 -5.68
CA VAL A 35 -7.29 0.38 -4.47
C VAL A 35 -8.19 0.52 -3.25
N ALA A 36 -7.77 -0.03 -2.11
CA ALA A 36 -8.42 0.25 -0.83
C ALA A 36 -7.73 1.41 -0.09
N VAL A 37 -8.44 2.02 0.87
CA VAL A 37 -7.81 2.97 1.79
C VAL A 37 -6.68 2.28 2.53
N GLY A 38 -5.49 2.91 2.52
CA GLY A 38 -4.27 2.34 3.10
C GLY A 38 -3.44 1.49 2.12
N GLU A 39 -3.92 1.27 0.89
CA GLU A 39 -3.12 0.68 -0.17
C GLU A 39 -2.50 1.75 -1.05
N SER A 40 -1.28 1.53 -1.48
CA SER A 40 -0.56 2.42 -2.39
C SER A 40 -0.73 1.97 -3.83
N VAL A 41 -0.66 2.91 -4.76
CA VAL A 41 -0.63 2.66 -6.20
C VAL A 41 0.51 3.42 -6.85
N ILE A 42 1.11 2.85 -7.89
CA ILE A 42 2.16 3.52 -8.64
C ILE A 42 1.54 4.36 -9.75
N LEU A 43 1.78 5.66 -9.68
CA LEU A 43 1.53 6.61 -10.75
C LEU A 43 2.79 6.71 -11.61
N ASN A 44 2.68 6.30 -12.86
CA ASN A 44 3.74 6.43 -13.85
C ASN A 44 3.52 7.70 -14.67
N ILE A 45 4.56 8.49 -14.84
CA ILE A 45 4.56 9.72 -15.64
C ILE A 45 5.71 9.63 -16.62
N GLU A 46 5.40 9.64 -17.90
CA GLU A 46 6.36 9.56 -18.99
C GLU A 46 6.45 10.92 -19.69
N SER A 47 7.68 11.41 -19.90
CA SER A 47 7.95 12.65 -20.61
C SER A 47 9.13 12.46 -21.58
N ASP A 48 9.04 13.08 -22.73
CA ASP A 48 10.12 13.18 -23.73
C ASP A 48 11.02 14.40 -23.49
N GLU A 49 10.66 15.29 -22.56
CA GLU A 49 11.54 16.35 -22.09
C GLU A 49 12.58 15.78 -21.10
N ALA A 50 13.85 15.74 -21.53
CA ALA A 50 14.93 15.05 -20.80
C ALA A 50 15.18 15.55 -19.37
N THR A 51 14.85 16.81 -19.06
CA THR A 51 15.13 17.46 -17.76
C THR A 51 13.89 17.92 -17.02
N ALA A 52 12.68 17.66 -17.55
CA ALA A 52 11.43 18.08 -16.94
C ALA A 52 11.08 17.19 -15.74
N THR A 53 10.97 17.76 -14.55
CA THR A 53 10.47 17.10 -13.35
C THR A 53 8.96 17.37 -13.17
N PRO A 54 8.15 16.36 -12.81
CA PRO A 54 6.74 16.58 -12.53
C PRO A 54 6.53 17.39 -11.24
N ASP A 55 5.62 18.35 -11.28
CA ASP A 55 5.11 18.99 -10.06
C ASP A 55 4.08 18.06 -9.39
N LEU A 56 4.46 17.48 -8.26
CA LEU A 56 3.64 16.56 -7.49
C LEU A 56 2.79 17.26 -6.40
N SER A 57 2.95 18.57 -6.23
CA SER A 57 2.22 19.33 -5.19
C SER A 57 0.70 19.17 -5.25
N PRO A 58 0.05 19.10 -6.44
CA PRO A 58 -1.40 18.91 -6.52
C PRO A 58 -1.88 17.57 -5.98
N LEU A 59 -1.02 16.55 -5.91
CA LEU A 59 -1.37 15.23 -5.35
C LEU A 59 -1.58 15.27 -3.84
N MET A 60 -0.90 16.20 -3.13
CA MET A 60 -0.87 16.20 -1.67
C MET A 60 -2.24 16.49 -1.03
N ALA A 61 -3.22 16.98 -1.77
CA ALA A 61 -4.57 17.20 -1.27
C ALA A 61 -5.25 15.88 -0.87
N ASP A 62 -5.27 14.91 -1.78
CA ASP A 62 -6.01 13.66 -1.64
C ASP A 62 -5.10 12.42 -1.45
N PHE A 63 -3.77 12.57 -1.65
CA PHE A 63 -2.81 11.47 -1.60
C PHE A 63 -1.63 11.78 -0.66
N ALA A 64 -1.08 10.74 -0.05
CA ALA A 64 0.24 10.77 0.57
C ALA A 64 1.27 10.27 -0.46
N LEU A 65 2.44 10.92 -0.52
CA LEU A 65 3.55 10.49 -1.35
C LEU A 65 4.46 9.59 -0.50
N GLU A 66 4.65 8.33 -0.92
CA GLU A 66 5.42 7.34 -0.15
C GLU A 66 6.78 7.03 -0.78
N GLY A 67 6.93 7.25 -2.08
CA GLY A 67 8.18 7.02 -2.77
C GLY A 67 8.17 7.58 -4.18
N GLN A 68 9.38 7.83 -4.70
CA GLN A 68 9.58 8.27 -6.07
C GLN A 68 10.86 7.64 -6.63
N SER A 69 10.77 7.16 -7.86
CA SER A 69 11.93 6.75 -8.66
C SER A 69 11.80 7.29 -10.08
N ASN A 70 12.92 7.42 -10.78
CA ASN A 70 12.93 7.81 -12.18
C ASN A 70 13.86 6.90 -12.98
N ASN A 71 13.51 6.70 -14.24
CA ASN A 71 14.31 5.98 -15.21
C ASN A 71 14.43 6.83 -16.47
N HIS A 72 15.67 7.10 -16.88
CA HIS A 72 15.96 7.85 -18.09
C HIS A 72 16.50 6.92 -19.17
N SER A 73 15.87 6.92 -20.33
CA SER A 73 16.24 6.11 -21.48
C SER A 73 16.55 7.01 -22.68
N VAL A 74 17.66 6.75 -23.34
CA VAL A 74 18.05 7.44 -24.58
C VAL A 74 18.16 6.39 -25.68
N GLN A 75 17.42 6.59 -26.75
CA GLN A 75 17.41 5.70 -27.91
C GLN A 75 17.78 6.47 -29.20
N TRP A 76 18.48 5.81 -30.10
CA TRP A 76 18.80 6.35 -31.41
C TRP A 76 17.94 5.60 -32.44
N ILE A 77 16.97 6.30 -33.03
CA ILE A 77 16.09 5.75 -34.05
C ILE A 77 16.28 6.54 -35.35
N ASN A 78 16.70 5.87 -36.41
CA ASN A 78 16.93 6.50 -37.72
C ASN A 78 17.86 7.74 -37.67
N GLY A 79 18.92 7.70 -36.84
CA GLY A 79 19.87 8.80 -36.69
C GLY A 79 19.36 9.99 -35.85
N ARG A 80 18.17 9.88 -35.27
CA ARG A 80 17.62 10.87 -34.32
C ARG A 80 17.70 10.33 -32.90
N GLN A 81 18.20 11.13 -32.00
CA GLN A 81 18.19 10.85 -30.58
C GLN A 81 16.80 11.11 -30.02
N GLN A 82 16.20 10.10 -29.39
CA GLN A 82 14.96 10.20 -28.65
C GLN A 82 15.25 9.93 -27.18
N SER A 83 14.91 10.88 -26.34
CA SER A 83 15.06 10.80 -24.89
C SER A 83 13.67 10.57 -24.28
N LYS A 84 13.60 9.71 -23.28
CA LYS A 84 12.37 9.40 -22.57
C LYS A 84 12.68 9.25 -21.09
N THR A 85 11.98 9.99 -20.24
CA THR A 85 12.07 9.87 -18.78
C THR A 85 10.74 9.37 -18.23
N THR A 86 10.80 8.32 -17.45
CA THR A 86 9.63 7.77 -16.74
C THR A 86 9.83 7.97 -15.25
N TYR A 87 8.90 8.64 -14.60
CA TYR A 87 8.81 8.80 -13.15
C TYR A 87 7.77 7.80 -12.63
N ALA A 88 8.15 7.01 -11.64
CA ALA A 88 7.25 6.15 -10.90
C ALA A 88 7.08 6.73 -9.49
N VAL A 89 5.87 7.19 -9.17
CA VAL A 89 5.53 7.83 -7.91
C VAL A 89 4.55 6.94 -7.17
N THR A 90 4.92 6.47 -5.98
CA THR A 90 4.03 5.70 -5.12
C THR A 90 3.14 6.65 -4.34
N ILE A 91 1.83 6.57 -4.56
CA ILE A 91 0.82 7.41 -3.91
C ILE A 91 -0.16 6.55 -3.12
N ALA A 92 -0.50 6.97 -1.91
CA ALA A 92 -1.53 6.36 -1.07
C ALA A 92 -2.73 7.30 -0.91
N PRO A 93 -3.96 6.87 -1.23
CA PRO A 93 -5.15 7.70 -1.06
C PRO A 93 -5.45 7.93 0.42
N LYS A 94 -5.80 9.16 0.79
CA LYS A 94 -6.11 9.56 2.17
C LYS A 94 -7.55 9.26 2.59
N ARG A 95 -8.44 8.97 1.63
CA ARG A 95 -9.87 8.74 1.88
C ARG A 95 -10.47 7.79 0.84
N ALA A 96 -11.57 7.14 1.20
CA ALA A 96 -12.36 6.33 0.28
C ALA A 96 -13.18 7.20 -0.69
N GLY A 97 -13.64 6.58 -1.77
CA GLY A 97 -14.49 7.17 -2.80
C GLY A 97 -13.79 7.27 -4.15
N SER A 98 -14.45 7.89 -5.10
CA SER A 98 -13.83 8.20 -6.39
C SER A 98 -12.91 9.40 -6.23
N LEU A 99 -11.61 9.19 -6.38
CA LEU A 99 -10.59 10.23 -6.36
C LEU A 99 -10.09 10.49 -7.78
N THR A 100 -9.59 11.69 -7.98
CA THR A 100 -8.97 12.07 -9.24
C THR A 100 -7.51 12.43 -9.00
N VAL A 101 -6.58 11.74 -9.67
CA VAL A 101 -5.22 12.23 -9.81
C VAL A 101 -5.30 13.45 -10.72
N PRO A 102 -4.98 14.66 -10.26
CA PRO A 102 -5.11 15.88 -11.06
C PRO A 102 -4.11 15.86 -12.22
N ALA A 103 -4.35 16.72 -13.20
CA ALA A 103 -3.37 16.97 -14.23
C ALA A 103 -2.10 17.56 -13.60
N LEU A 104 -0.95 16.96 -13.90
CA LEU A 104 0.35 17.33 -13.34
C LEU A 104 1.19 18.07 -14.39
N GLN A 105 1.81 19.17 -13.98
CA GLN A 105 2.74 19.90 -14.82
C GLN A 105 4.07 19.15 -14.90
N VAL A 106 4.58 18.93 -16.13
CA VAL A 106 5.87 18.29 -16.40
C VAL A 106 6.59 19.14 -17.43
N GLY A 107 7.51 20.00 -16.99
CA GLY A 107 8.16 20.99 -17.86
C GLY A 107 7.14 21.95 -18.48
N SER A 108 7.10 21.98 -19.81
CA SER A 108 6.17 22.81 -20.58
C SER A 108 4.80 22.17 -20.80
N GLN A 109 4.60 20.91 -20.39
CA GLN A 109 3.43 20.08 -20.70
C GLN A 109 2.65 19.68 -19.45
N GLN A 110 1.44 19.14 -19.66
CA GLN A 110 0.56 18.72 -18.59
C GLN A 110 -0.01 17.34 -18.89
N THR A 111 -0.09 16.47 -17.86
CA THR A 111 -0.71 15.14 -17.98
C THR A 111 -2.23 15.26 -18.03
N GLN A 112 -2.90 14.19 -18.49
CA GLN A 112 -4.35 14.06 -18.35
C GLN A 112 -4.69 13.66 -16.90
N PRO A 113 -5.83 14.12 -16.35
CA PRO A 113 -6.30 13.64 -15.07
C PRO A 113 -6.70 12.16 -15.16
N LEU A 114 -6.50 11.40 -14.06
CA LEU A 114 -6.80 9.97 -13.99
C LEU A 114 -7.79 9.69 -12.86
N ALA A 115 -8.77 8.83 -13.11
CA ALA A 115 -9.71 8.37 -12.09
C ALA A 115 -9.10 7.20 -11.30
N LEU A 116 -9.26 7.24 -9.96
CA LEU A 116 -8.91 6.18 -9.04
C LEU A 116 -10.11 5.87 -8.15
N GLN A 117 -10.59 4.63 -8.17
CA GLN A 117 -11.62 4.18 -7.26
C GLN A 117 -10.96 3.69 -5.97
N VAL A 118 -11.35 4.29 -4.84
CA VAL A 118 -10.83 3.92 -3.53
C VAL A 118 -11.95 3.32 -2.71
N SER A 119 -11.92 2.01 -2.51
CA SER A 119 -12.86 1.32 -1.64
C SER A 119 -12.59 1.71 -0.18
N GLY A 120 -13.64 1.78 0.63
CA GLY A 120 -13.52 1.92 2.08
C GLY A 120 -12.69 0.77 2.62
N ALA A 121 -12.09 0.93 3.83
CA ALA A 121 -11.11 0.02 4.40
C ALA A 121 -11.22 -1.41 3.88
N ALA A 122 -10.18 -1.89 3.21
CA ALA A 122 -10.19 -3.16 2.53
C ALA A 122 -10.74 -4.23 3.45
N ALA A 123 -11.80 -4.91 3.00
CA ALA A 123 -11.88 -6.33 3.32
C ALA A 123 -10.49 -6.92 2.97
N PRO A 124 -9.92 -7.81 3.79
CA PRO A 124 -8.62 -8.38 3.51
C PRO A 124 -8.66 -8.82 2.04
N THR A 125 -7.87 -8.20 1.20
CA THR A 125 -7.71 -8.65 -0.17
C THR A 125 -7.12 -10.03 -0.05
N ALA A 126 -8.02 -11.02 0.05
CA ALA A 126 -7.66 -12.39 -0.12
C ALA A 126 -6.90 -12.40 -1.43
N ALA A 127 -5.66 -12.77 -1.37
CA ALA A 127 -4.73 -12.96 -2.46
C ALA A 127 -5.41 -13.04 -3.83
N ASP A 128 -5.61 -11.91 -4.50
CA ASP A 128 -5.94 -11.90 -5.92
C ASP A 128 -4.73 -12.32 -6.77
N GLY A 129 -3.63 -12.72 -6.11
CA GLY A 129 -2.41 -13.21 -6.73
C GLY A 129 -1.56 -12.13 -7.40
N SER A 130 -2.00 -10.89 -7.43
CA SER A 130 -1.27 -9.79 -8.09
C SER A 130 -0.18 -9.19 -7.21
N SER A 131 -0.39 -9.08 -5.91
CA SER A 131 0.66 -8.71 -4.96
C SER A 131 1.41 -9.95 -4.47
N GLY A 132 2.72 -9.95 -4.56
CA GLY A 132 3.56 -11.06 -4.08
C GLY A 132 3.49 -11.31 -2.57
N ALA A 133 2.77 -10.45 -1.79
CA ALA A 133 2.58 -10.55 -0.36
C ALA A 133 1.23 -9.95 0.07
N PHE A 134 0.64 -10.45 1.16
CA PHE A 134 -0.54 -9.88 1.80
C PHE A 134 -0.56 -10.17 3.31
N LEU A 135 -1.39 -9.42 4.05
CA LEU A 135 -1.47 -9.47 5.50
C LEU A 135 -2.87 -9.87 5.97
N GLU A 136 -2.89 -10.73 6.98
CA GLU A 136 -4.11 -11.12 7.70
C GLU A 136 -3.97 -10.74 9.17
N THR A 137 -5.06 -10.26 9.78
CA THR A 137 -5.13 -10.00 11.23
C THR A 137 -6.34 -10.72 11.80
N GLU A 138 -6.10 -11.49 12.84
CA GLU A 138 -7.11 -12.23 13.60
C GLU A 138 -7.07 -11.80 15.05
N VAL A 139 -8.25 -11.69 15.67
CA VAL A 139 -8.39 -11.40 17.09
C VAL A 139 -9.19 -12.53 17.75
N ASP A 140 -8.82 -12.93 18.93
CA ASP A 140 -9.47 -14.04 19.62
C ASP A 140 -10.79 -13.65 20.34
N ASP A 141 -11.02 -12.33 20.51
CA ASP A 141 -12.27 -11.78 21.04
C ASP A 141 -12.58 -10.42 20.40
N ALA A 142 -13.71 -10.33 19.71
CA ALA A 142 -14.18 -9.08 19.11
C ALA A 142 -14.96 -8.19 20.10
N ASN A 143 -15.37 -8.74 21.27
CA ASN A 143 -16.18 -8.05 22.26
C ASN A 143 -15.60 -8.20 23.69
N PRO A 144 -14.32 -7.86 23.90
CA PRO A 144 -13.69 -8.02 25.20
C PRO A 144 -14.23 -7.03 26.23
N TYR A 145 -14.00 -7.30 27.49
CA TYR A 145 -14.16 -6.29 28.54
C TYR A 145 -12.95 -5.35 28.60
N VAL A 146 -13.16 -4.17 29.16
CA VAL A 146 -12.05 -3.27 29.53
C VAL A 146 -11.07 -4.01 30.44
N GLN A 147 -9.75 -3.83 30.19
CA GLN A 147 -8.63 -4.52 30.87
C GLN A 147 -8.55 -6.05 30.61
N GLN A 148 -9.39 -6.60 29.74
CA GLN A 148 -9.25 -7.99 29.31
C GLN A 148 -8.11 -8.13 28.31
N SER A 149 -7.28 -9.14 28.52
CA SER A 149 -6.25 -9.52 27.53
C SER A 149 -6.89 -10.16 26.30
N VAL A 150 -6.56 -9.64 25.12
CA VAL A 150 -7.02 -10.11 23.81
C VAL A 150 -5.82 -10.53 23.00
N GLY A 151 -5.80 -11.76 22.51
CA GLY A 151 -4.78 -12.22 21.58
C GLY A 151 -5.03 -11.63 20.17
N VAL A 152 -3.99 -11.04 19.60
CA VAL A 152 -3.99 -10.55 18.22
C VAL A 152 -2.93 -11.33 17.45
N THR A 153 -3.33 -11.99 16.39
CA THR A 153 -2.45 -12.77 15.52
C THR A 153 -2.36 -12.08 14.17
N MET A 154 -1.17 -11.68 13.79
CA MET A 154 -0.87 -11.11 12.49
C MET A 154 -0.11 -12.12 11.64
N ARG A 155 -0.51 -12.31 10.37
CA ARG A 155 0.14 -13.21 9.43
C ARG A 155 0.52 -12.45 8.17
N LEU A 156 1.80 -12.50 7.83
CA LEU A 156 2.32 -12.09 6.53
C LEU A 156 2.41 -13.34 5.65
N LEU A 157 1.74 -13.32 4.51
CA LEU A 157 1.83 -14.34 3.49
C LEU A 157 2.58 -13.78 2.28
N TYR A 158 3.63 -14.48 1.82
CA TYR A 158 4.42 -14.03 0.67
C TYR A 158 4.84 -15.21 -0.20
N ALA A 159 4.77 -15.00 -1.52
CA ALA A 159 4.99 -16.04 -2.52
C ALA A 159 6.38 -15.98 -3.17
N VAL A 160 7.15 -14.93 -2.92
CA VAL A 160 8.51 -14.74 -3.45
C VAL A 160 9.51 -14.75 -2.30
N PRO A 161 10.72 -15.31 -2.47
CA PRO A 161 11.75 -15.25 -1.45
C PRO A 161 12.02 -13.79 -1.03
N LEU A 162 12.14 -13.52 0.26
CA LEU A 162 12.49 -12.22 0.81
C LEU A 162 13.97 -12.16 1.16
N ALA A 163 14.65 -11.09 0.74
CA ALA A 163 16.00 -10.77 1.20
C ALA A 163 15.97 -10.00 2.52
N SER A 164 14.95 -9.13 2.69
CA SER A 164 14.71 -8.37 3.91
C SER A 164 13.25 -7.94 3.98
N GLY A 165 12.78 -7.60 5.18
CA GLY A 165 11.43 -7.07 5.35
C GLY A 165 11.20 -6.58 6.77
N GLU A 166 10.36 -5.54 6.87
CA GLU A 166 9.88 -4.98 8.11
C GLU A 166 8.36 -5.18 8.18
N LEU A 167 7.89 -5.71 9.29
CA LEU A 167 6.50 -6.04 9.54
C LEU A 167 6.06 -5.33 10.81
N ASP A 168 5.13 -4.40 10.68
CA ASP A 168 4.72 -3.49 11.73
C ASP A 168 3.22 -3.53 12.02
N LEU A 169 2.88 -3.30 13.29
CA LEU A 169 1.52 -3.06 13.76
C LEU A 169 1.54 -1.93 14.78
N ASP A 170 0.94 -0.80 14.42
CA ASP A 170 0.86 0.35 15.31
C ASP A 170 -0.01 0.06 16.53
N THR A 171 0.37 0.63 17.68
CA THR A 171 -0.44 0.54 18.91
C THR A 171 -1.73 1.32 18.74
N PRO A 172 -2.91 0.69 18.93
CA PRO A 172 -4.18 1.38 18.82
C PRO A 172 -4.38 2.40 19.94
N GLU A 173 -5.08 3.49 19.63
CA GLU A 173 -5.42 4.50 20.63
C GLU A 173 -6.38 3.93 21.69
N GLY A 174 -6.04 4.06 22.97
CA GLY A 174 -6.86 3.57 24.10
C GLY A 174 -6.71 2.09 24.39
N ALA A 175 -5.57 1.53 24.02
CA ALA A 175 -5.15 0.19 24.42
C ALA A 175 -3.63 0.11 24.52
N SER A 176 -3.12 -0.83 25.28
CA SER A 176 -1.73 -1.27 25.22
C SER A 176 -1.59 -2.48 24.29
N LEU A 177 -0.50 -2.53 23.53
CA LEU A 177 -0.18 -3.62 22.61
C LEU A 177 1.23 -4.11 22.87
N GLN A 178 1.39 -5.39 23.17
CA GLN A 178 2.69 -5.99 23.46
C GLN A 178 2.91 -7.21 22.59
N ARG A 179 4.05 -7.28 21.88
CA ARG A 179 4.45 -8.49 21.17
C ARG A 179 4.74 -9.61 22.17
N ILE A 180 4.24 -10.83 21.85
CA ILE A 180 4.46 -12.04 22.65
C ILE A 180 5.08 -13.15 21.80
N GLY A 181 6.11 -13.79 22.37
CA GLY A 181 6.83 -14.86 21.70
C GLY A 181 7.66 -14.41 20.51
N GLU A 182 8.11 -15.42 19.75
CA GLU A 182 8.89 -15.26 18.52
C GLU A 182 8.02 -15.43 17.29
N ASP A 183 8.48 -14.93 16.14
CA ASP A 183 7.79 -15.17 14.87
C ASP A 183 7.82 -16.63 14.49
N VAL A 184 6.66 -17.19 14.14
CA VAL A 184 6.53 -18.57 13.69
C VAL A 184 6.47 -18.59 12.16
N GLN A 185 7.35 -19.36 11.54
CA GLN A 185 7.38 -19.55 10.09
C GLN A 185 6.70 -20.86 9.70
N SER A 186 5.88 -20.80 8.66
CA SER A 186 5.18 -21.93 8.09
C SER A 186 4.94 -21.74 6.59
N THR A 187 4.26 -22.69 5.95
CA THR A 187 3.80 -22.54 4.57
C THR A 187 2.31 -22.83 4.50
N ARG A 188 1.58 -22.11 3.64
CA ARG A 188 0.15 -22.32 3.41
C ARG A 188 -0.16 -22.22 1.91
N GLU A 189 -1.09 -23.04 1.45
CA GLU A 189 -1.61 -22.94 0.10
C GLU A 189 -2.91 -22.13 0.13
N VAL A 190 -2.98 -21.11 -0.73
CA VAL A 190 -4.17 -20.26 -0.90
C VAL A 190 -4.47 -20.17 -2.39
N ASN A 191 -5.67 -20.57 -2.80
CA ASN A 191 -6.11 -20.58 -4.20
C ASN A 191 -5.14 -21.31 -5.16
N GLY A 192 -4.58 -22.45 -4.73
CA GLY A 192 -3.63 -23.25 -5.53
C GLY A 192 -2.21 -22.70 -5.59
N ARG A 193 -1.93 -21.61 -4.89
CA ARG A 193 -0.59 -21.00 -4.79
C ARG A 193 -0.01 -21.18 -3.40
N ARG A 194 1.26 -21.59 -3.33
CA ARG A 194 1.99 -21.75 -2.06
C ARG A 194 2.58 -20.42 -1.60
N TYR A 195 2.37 -20.10 -0.33
CA TYR A 195 2.90 -18.92 0.35
C TYR A 195 3.74 -19.35 1.55
N ASN A 196 4.84 -18.65 1.78
CA ASN A 196 5.50 -18.65 3.08
C ASN A 196 4.69 -17.75 4.01
N VAL A 197 4.57 -18.16 5.27
CA VAL A 197 3.79 -17.44 6.29
C VAL A 197 4.70 -17.11 7.45
N VAL A 198 4.70 -15.82 7.84
CA VAL A 198 5.27 -15.36 9.11
C VAL A 198 4.12 -14.98 10.01
N GLU A 199 3.96 -15.68 11.12
CA GLU A 199 2.96 -15.40 12.15
C GLU A 199 3.60 -14.69 13.33
N ARG A 200 3.04 -13.54 13.72
CA ARG A 200 3.45 -12.73 14.88
C ARG A 200 2.26 -12.52 15.79
N LYS A 201 2.48 -12.70 17.09
CA LYS A 201 1.43 -12.59 18.10
C LYS A 201 1.63 -11.39 19.00
N PHE A 202 0.51 -10.78 19.37
CA PHE A 202 0.46 -9.68 20.31
C PHE A 202 -0.60 -9.92 21.38
N LEU A 203 -0.39 -9.31 22.53
CA LEU A 203 -1.37 -9.17 23.60
C LEU A 203 -1.86 -7.72 23.57
N LEU A 204 -3.14 -7.55 23.35
CA LEU A 204 -3.85 -6.28 23.38
C LEU A 204 -4.62 -6.18 24.71
N ILE A 205 -4.52 -5.05 25.39
CA ILE A 205 -5.29 -4.77 26.62
C ILE A 205 -6.02 -3.43 26.41
N PRO A 206 -7.35 -3.45 26.18
CA PRO A 206 -8.16 -2.24 26.11
C PRO A 206 -8.19 -1.49 27.44
N GLU A 207 -7.97 -0.18 27.40
CA GLU A 207 -7.97 0.70 28.57
C GLU A 207 -9.31 1.41 28.79
N ARG A 208 -10.12 1.49 27.73
CA ARG A 208 -11.42 2.17 27.74
C ARG A 208 -12.49 1.28 27.10
N SER A 209 -13.74 1.39 27.58
CA SER A 209 -14.89 0.78 26.92
C SER A 209 -15.33 1.61 25.71
N GLY A 210 -16.00 0.96 24.76
CA GLY A 210 -16.45 1.57 23.51
C GLY A 210 -15.81 0.93 22.29
N THR A 211 -15.81 1.63 21.19
CA THR A 211 -15.20 1.15 19.94
C THR A 211 -13.68 1.33 19.98
N LEU A 212 -12.96 0.24 19.76
CA LEU A 212 -11.50 0.23 19.64
C LEU A 212 -11.12 -0.27 18.25
N THR A 213 -10.35 0.51 17.50
CA THR A 213 -9.87 0.11 16.18
C THR A 213 -8.39 -0.23 16.26
N ILE A 214 -8.03 -1.48 15.96
CA ILE A 214 -6.66 -1.90 15.73
C ILE A 214 -6.31 -1.47 14.30
N PRO A 215 -5.26 -0.65 14.09
CA PRO A 215 -4.85 -0.25 12.74
C PRO A 215 -4.42 -1.46 11.91
N GLY A 216 -4.53 -1.35 10.61
CA GLY A 216 -4.05 -2.39 9.70
C GLY A 216 -2.53 -2.54 9.79
N PRO A 217 -1.99 -3.76 9.88
CA PRO A 217 -0.56 -3.99 9.86
C PRO A 217 0.04 -3.59 8.51
N ARG A 218 1.34 -3.26 8.51
CA ARG A 218 2.09 -2.86 7.33
C ARG A 218 3.31 -3.76 7.16
N PHE A 219 3.61 -4.06 5.90
CA PHE A 219 4.80 -4.79 5.50
C PHE A 219 5.50 -4.05 4.37
N VAL A 220 6.80 -3.86 4.52
CA VAL A 220 7.70 -3.37 3.46
C VAL A 220 8.89 -4.32 3.40
N GLY A 221 9.18 -4.87 2.23
CA GLY A 221 10.26 -5.82 2.06
C GLY A 221 10.87 -5.76 0.67
N ARG A 222 11.98 -6.46 0.51
CA ARG A 222 12.64 -6.67 -0.78
C ARG A 222 12.65 -8.15 -1.11
N GLY A 223 12.18 -8.48 -2.31
CA GLY A 223 12.33 -9.82 -2.87
C GLY A 223 13.81 -10.14 -3.09
N ALA A 224 14.20 -11.38 -2.80
CA ALA A 224 15.50 -11.87 -3.20
C ALA A 224 15.50 -12.01 -4.73
N GLY A 225 16.23 -11.12 -5.43
CA GLY A 225 16.52 -11.25 -6.85
C GLY A 225 17.46 -12.43 -7.10
N GLY A 226 17.31 -13.11 -8.25
CA GLY A 226 18.33 -14.04 -8.70
C GLY A 226 19.63 -13.27 -9.02
N TRP A 227 20.80 -13.93 -8.91
CA TRP A 227 22.11 -13.33 -9.21
C TRP A 227 22.17 -12.63 -10.59
N MET A 228 21.32 -13.07 -11.53
CA MET A 228 21.21 -12.52 -12.87
C MET A 228 20.45 -11.17 -12.89
N ASP A 229 19.50 -10.98 -11.96
CA ASP A 229 18.73 -9.72 -11.83
C ASP A 229 19.63 -8.60 -11.27
N ASP A 230 20.52 -8.91 -10.34
CA ASP A 230 21.50 -7.96 -9.81
C ASP A 230 22.53 -7.51 -10.87
N PHE A 231 22.93 -8.44 -11.78
CA PHE A 231 23.90 -8.15 -12.82
C PHE A 231 23.32 -7.35 -13.99
N LEU A 232 22.02 -7.53 -14.29
CA LEU A 232 21.32 -6.82 -15.37
C LEU A 232 20.63 -5.52 -14.93
N GLY A 233 20.88 -5.07 -13.68
CA GLY A 233 20.27 -3.85 -13.15
C GLY A 233 18.76 -3.99 -12.90
N GLY A 234 18.30 -5.22 -12.73
CA GLY A 234 16.91 -5.52 -12.35
C GLY A 234 16.66 -5.00 -10.94
N ASN A 235 15.73 -4.06 -10.80
CA ASN A 235 15.25 -3.57 -9.51
C ASN A 235 14.83 -4.76 -8.64
N SER A 236 15.50 -4.93 -7.50
CA SER A 236 14.99 -5.79 -6.43
C SER A 236 13.55 -5.37 -6.17
N ARG A 237 12.58 -6.27 -6.44
CA ARG A 237 11.15 -5.95 -6.31
C ARG A 237 10.86 -5.57 -4.88
N GLU A 238 10.57 -4.30 -4.66
CA GLU A 238 10.00 -3.86 -3.40
C GLU A 238 8.61 -4.48 -3.27
N LEU A 239 8.39 -5.15 -2.13
CA LEU A 239 7.12 -5.77 -1.77
C LEU A 239 6.49 -4.96 -0.66
N ARG A 240 5.27 -4.53 -0.87
CA ARG A 240 4.48 -3.84 0.15
C ARG A 240 3.16 -4.57 0.34
N ALA A 241 2.71 -4.66 1.58
CA ALA A 241 1.39 -5.17 1.91
C ALA A 241 0.82 -4.38 3.09
N ASN A 242 -0.47 -4.05 3.01
CA ASN A 242 -1.21 -3.44 4.10
C ASN A 242 -2.37 -4.36 4.47
N GLY A 243 -2.55 -4.60 5.77
CA GLY A 243 -3.68 -5.35 6.28
C GLY A 243 -4.87 -4.46 6.58
N ALA A 244 -6.06 -5.06 6.61
CA ALA A 244 -7.26 -4.34 7.01
C ALA A 244 -7.26 -4.03 8.51
N PRO A 245 -7.76 -2.86 8.95
CA PRO A 245 -7.98 -2.57 10.36
C PRO A 245 -9.03 -3.51 10.94
N LYS A 246 -8.95 -3.76 12.25
CA LYS A 246 -9.94 -4.56 13.00
C LYS A 246 -10.62 -3.72 14.06
N THR A 247 -11.94 -3.76 14.09
CA THR A 247 -12.73 -3.04 15.09
C THR A 247 -13.23 -4.02 16.16
N LEU A 248 -13.04 -3.66 17.42
CA LEU A 248 -13.53 -4.36 18.60
C LEU A 248 -14.58 -3.50 19.31
N THR A 249 -15.56 -4.14 19.93
CA THR A 249 -16.51 -3.48 20.83
C THR A 249 -16.14 -3.81 22.27
N VAL A 250 -15.41 -2.92 22.92
CA VAL A 250 -14.96 -3.10 24.29
C VAL A 250 -16.08 -2.83 25.26
N ARG A 251 -16.45 -3.85 26.04
CA ARG A 251 -17.52 -3.77 27.04
C ARG A 251 -17.01 -3.12 28.34
N ALA A 252 -17.81 -2.28 28.95
CA ALA A 252 -17.52 -1.75 30.28
C ALA A 252 -17.53 -2.86 31.33
N GLN A 253 -16.83 -2.63 32.45
CA GLN A 253 -16.93 -3.47 33.62
C GLN A 253 -18.39 -3.58 34.08
N PRO A 254 -18.93 -4.79 34.35
CA PRO A 254 -20.29 -4.95 34.89
C PRO A 254 -20.46 -4.22 36.22
N ALA A 255 -21.60 -3.59 36.46
CA ALA A 255 -21.84 -2.80 37.66
C ALA A 255 -21.66 -3.58 38.96
N ASN A 256 -21.94 -4.90 38.96
CA ASN A 256 -21.82 -5.78 40.13
C ASN A 256 -20.59 -6.69 40.09
N ALA A 257 -19.55 -6.31 39.33
CA ALA A 257 -18.35 -7.10 39.26
C ALA A 257 -17.59 -7.10 40.61
N PRO A 258 -17.05 -8.27 41.04
CA PRO A 258 -16.26 -8.36 42.23
C PRO A 258 -15.00 -7.50 42.13
N GLN A 259 -14.52 -7.04 43.26
CA GLN A 259 -13.26 -6.28 43.37
C GLN A 259 -12.16 -7.15 43.99
N PRO A 260 -10.92 -7.11 43.51
CA PRO A 260 -10.46 -6.41 42.32
C PRO A 260 -11.05 -7.00 41.01
N TRP A 261 -11.30 -6.12 40.03
CA TRP A 261 -11.79 -6.54 38.73
C TRP A 261 -10.71 -7.33 37.96
N LEU A 262 -11.02 -8.57 37.57
CA LEU A 262 -10.13 -9.44 36.82
C LEU A 262 -10.95 -10.07 35.67
N PRO A 263 -10.93 -9.48 34.47
CA PRO A 263 -11.66 -9.99 33.31
C PRO A 263 -10.93 -11.19 32.68
N LEU A 264 -10.93 -12.32 33.35
CA LEU A 264 -10.31 -13.57 32.92
C LEU A 264 -11.35 -14.48 32.27
N ARG A 265 -10.96 -15.21 31.24
CA ARG A 265 -11.78 -16.28 30.64
C ARG A 265 -11.69 -17.59 31.44
N ASP A 266 -10.50 -17.89 32.00
CA ASP A 266 -10.23 -19.06 32.81
C ASP A 266 -9.15 -18.72 33.83
N LEU A 267 -9.33 -19.14 35.07
CA LEU A 267 -8.33 -19.00 36.15
C LEU A 267 -8.03 -20.37 36.72
N ARG A 268 -6.81 -20.87 36.51
CA ARG A 268 -6.32 -22.09 37.11
C ARG A 268 -5.24 -21.79 38.11
N MET A 269 -5.53 -22.05 39.39
CA MET A 269 -4.56 -21.93 40.43
C MET A 269 -4.03 -23.30 40.85
N ARG A 270 -2.71 -23.44 40.92
CA ARG A 270 -2.04 -24.63 41.43
C ARG A 270 -1.10 -24.26 42.54
N TYR A 271 -1.24 -24.88 43.71
CA TYR A 271 -0.24 -24.76 44.75
C TYR A 271 1.03 -25.48 44.27
N VAL A 272 2.14 -24.76 44.25
CA VAL A 272 3.46 -25.33 43.93
C VAL A 272 4.13 -25.88 45.20
N ALA A 273 3.81 -25.30 46.38
CA ALA A 273 4.20 -25.79 47.67
C ALA A 273 3.12 -25.45 48.71
N ALA A 274 2.83 -26.36 49.62
CA ALA A 274 2.01 -26.04 50.77
C ALA A 274 2.80 -25.14 51.73
N PRO A 275 2.19 -24.03 52.26
CA PRO A 275 2.86 -23.24 53.26
C PRO A 275 3.19 -24.11 54.48
N GLN A 276 4.46 -24.20 54.82
CA GLN A 276 4.85 -24.86 56.08
C GLN A 276 4.39 -23.98 57.22
N SER A 277 3.54 -24.53 58.10
CA SER A 277 3.17 -23.84 59.33
C SER A 277 4.41 -23.57 60.14
N LEU A 278 4.76 -22.29 60.27
CA LEU A 278 5.73 -21.87 61.30
C LEU A 278 5.16 -22.25 62.68
N ARG A 279 5.86 -23.11 63.36
CA ARG A 279 5.62 -23.39 64.79
C ARG A 279 6.26 -22.29 65.64
#